data_888aa95bfb37769cedc7ec0f106077a1
#
_entry.id   888aa95bfb37769cedc7ec0f106077a1
#
_cell.length_a   1.000
_cell.length_b   1.000
_cell.length_c   1.000
_cell.angle_alpha   90.00
_cell.angle_beta   90.00
_cell.angle_gamma   90.00
#
_symmetry.space_group_name_H-M   'P 1'
#
loop_
_entity.id
_entity.type
_entity.pdbx_description
1 polymer ?
#
loop_
_entity_poly.entity_id
_entity_poly.type
_entity_poly.pdbx_seq_one_letter_code
_entity_poly.pdbx_strand_id
1 'polypeptide(L)'
;MTIDRSRVGNRSYWQETYDLQVPSIALPARATHVVVGGGGLGAAAAYFLAKSGQDVVLIEREHPAHGATGRNGGFIGVGPAEGYAGAIARLG
;
A
#
# COMPACT_ATOMS: atom_id res chain seq x y z
N MET A 1 7.57 -18.92 -28.95
CA MET A 1 7.86 -18.97 -27.51
C MET A 1 6.54 -19.13 -26.75
N THR A 2 6.35 -20.25 -26.10
CA THR A 2 5.13 -20.51 -25.31
C THR A 2 5.39 -20.05 -23.88
N ILE A 3 4.61 -19.11 -23.39
CA ILE A 3 4.71 -18.68 -21.98
C ILE A 3 3.93 -19.70 -21.14
N ASP A 4 4.64 -20.40 -20.28
CA ASP A 4 3.99 -21.27 -19.29
C ASP A 4 3.29 -20.39 -18.24
N ARG A 5 1.99 -20.21 -18.41
CA ARG A 5 1.17 -19.39 -17.51
C ARG A 5 0.98 -20.00 -16.12
N SER A 6 1.28 -21.28 -15.93
CA SER A 6 1.21 -21.91 -14.60
C SER A 6 2.31 -21.38 -13.65
N ARG A 7 3.37 -20.80 -14.20
CA ARG A 7 4.47 -20.18 -13.47
C ARG A 7 4.34 -18.68 -13.27
N VAL A 8 3.34 -18.05 -13.88
CA VAL A 8 3.06 -16.62 -13.66
C VAL A 8 2.28 -16.48 -12.35
N GLY A 9 3.00 -16.52 -11.26
CA GLY A 9 2.44 -16.19 -9.96
C GLY A 9 1.98 -14.72 -9.92
N ASN A 10 0.93 -14.44 -9.16
CA ASN A 10 0.46 -13.07 -8.93
C ASN A 10 1.29 -12.34 -7.83
N ARG A 11 2.56 -12.71 -7.69
CA ARG A 11 3.51 -12.07 -6.77
C ARG A 11 4.47 -11.20 -7.55
N SER A 12 4.73 -10.00 -7.07
CA SER A 12 5.77 -9.15 -7.64
C SER A 12 7.15 -9.64 -7.19
N TYR A 13 8.18 -9.25 -7.93
CA TYR A 13 9.58 -9.50 -7.55
C TYR A 13 9.86 -9.08 -6.09
N TRP A 14 9.38 -7.92 -5.69
CA TRP A 14 9.56 -7.39 -4.33
C TRP A 14 8.90 -8.25 -3.25
N GLN A 15 7.72 -8.80 -3.55
CA GLN A 15 7.01 -9.71 -2.65
C GLN A 15 7.68 -11.09 -2.52
N GLU A 16 8.49 -11.48 -3.51
CA GLU A 16 9.26 -12.72 -3.46
C GLU A 16 10.58 -12.57 -2.71
N THR A 17 11.15 -11.37 -2.72
CA THR A 17 12.46 -11.09 -2.08
C THR A 17 12.33 -10.66 -0.62
N TYR A 18 11.13 -10.34 -0.14
CA TYR A 18 10.90 -9.85 1.19
C TYR A 18 9.78 -10.62 1.91
N ASP A 19 10.11 -11.31 2.98
CA ASP A 19 9.15 -12.00 3.83
C ASP A 19 8.78 -11.11 5.02
N LEU A 20 7.68 -10.36 4.87
CA LEU A 20 7.17 -9.47 5.90
C LEU A 20 6.31 -10.26 6.89
N GLN A 21 6.89 -10.63 8.00
CA GLN A 21 6.18 -11.22 9.13
C GLN A 21 5.58 -10.12 10.00
N VAL A 22 4.31 -9.81 9.82
CA VAL A 22 3.57 -8.87 10.65
C VAL A 22 2.66 -9.65 11.58
N PRO A 23 2.83 -9.52 12.91
CA PRO A 23 1.94 -10.20 13.84
C PRO A 23 0.52 -9.65 13.70
N SER A 24 -0.44 -10.56 13.58
CA SER A 24 -1.86 -10.23 13.66
C SER A 24 -2.28 -10.21 15.12
N ILE A 25 -3.01 -9.18 15.51
CA ILE A 25 -3.60 -9.07 16.85
C ILE A 25 -5.12 -9.22 16.76
N ALA A 26 -5.73 -9.69 17.83
CA ALA A 26 -7.18 -9.72 17.92
C ALA A 26 -7.74 -8.29 17.83
N LEU A 27 -8.83 -8.12 17.08
CA LEU A 27 -9.49 -6.83 16.98
C LEU A 27 -10.05 -6.43 18.34
N PRO A 28 -9.82 -5.19 18.80
CA PRO A 28 -10.46 -4.67 20.00
C PRO A 28 -11.97 -4.49 19.78
N ALA A 29 -12.75 -4.56 20.84
CA ALA A 29 -14.20 -4.36 20.75
C ALA A 29 -14.60 -2.92 20.34
N ARG A 30 -13.70 -1.97 20.53
CA ARG A 30 -13.89 -0.55 20.19
C ARG A 30 -12.56 0.08 19.79
N ALA A 31 -12.63 1.06 18.91
CA ALA A 31 -11.50 1.93 18.56
C ALA A 31 -12.07 3.32 18.23
N THR A 32 -11.31 4.37 18.55
CA THR A 32 -11.71 5.75 18.21
C THR A 32 -11.56 6.01 16.72
N HIS A 33 -10.49 5.45 16.11
CA HIS A 33 -10.23 5.57 14.69
C HIS A 33 -9.96 4.18 14.09
N VAL A 34 -10.57 3.92 12.95
CA VAL A 34 -10.32 2.69 12.18
C VAL A 34 -9.85 3.07 10.79
N VAL A 35 -8.66 2.59 10.43
CA VAL A 35 -8.11 2.74 9.08
C VAL A 35 -8.25 1.41 8.37
N VAL A 36 -8.91 1.39 7.23
CA VAL A 36 -9.13 0.19 6.42
C VAL A 36 -8.19 0.20 5.22
N GLY A 37 -7.33 -0.79 5.14
CA GLY A 37 -6.32 -0.95 4.12
C GLY A 37 -4.92 -0.52 4.57
N GLY A 38 -3.96 -1.45 4.50
CA GLY A 38 -2.57 -1.28 4.90
C GLY A 38 -1.62 -0.93 3.75
N GLY A 39 -2.12 -0.26 2.71
CA GLY A 39 -1.27 0.34 1.66
C GLY A 39 -0.53 1.58 2.16
N GLY A 40 0.24 2.24 1.29
CA GLY A 40 1.05 3.40 1.65
C GLY A 40 0.25 4.51 2.32
N LEU A 41 -0.92 4.84 1.78
CA LEU A 41 -1.78 5.88 2.34
C LEU A 41 -2.37 5.49 3.71
N GLY A 42 -2.91 4.28 3.82
CA GLY A 42 -3.50 3.81 5.08
C GLY A 42 -2.45 3.65 6.19
N ALA A 43 -1.28 3.11 5.87
CA ALA A 43 -0.18 3.00 6.81
C ALA A 43 0.30 4.38 7.29
N ALA A 44 0.42 5.36 6.40
CA ALA A 44 0.76 6.73 6.76
C ALA A 44 -0.30 7.36 7.67
N ALA A 45 -1.58 7.23 7.32
CA ALA A 45 -2.68 7.75 8.12
C ALA A 45 -2.69 7.15 9.52
N ALA A 46 -2.58 5.81 9.64
CA ALA A 46 -2.51 5.13 10.92
C ALA A 46 -1.30 5.56 11.75
N TYR A 47 -0.13 5.69 11.10
CA TYR A 47 1.08 6.15 11.77
C TYR A 47 0.93 7.56 12.36
N PHE A 48 0.42 8.51 11.58
CA PHE A 48 0.28 9.89 12.07
C PHE A 48 -0.80 10.03 13.13
N LEU A 49 -1.91 9.29 13.03
CA LEU A 49 -2.92 9.22 14.09
C LEU A 49 -2.32 8.68 15.39
N ALA A 50 -1.64 7.55 15.33
CA ALA A 50 -0.99 6.96 16.50
C ALA A 50 0.07 7.90 17.09
N LYS A 51 0.88 8.52 16.24
CA LYS A 51 1.90 9.49 16.65
C LYS A 51 1.29 10.72 17.34
N SER A 52 0.07 11.13 17.00
CA SER A 52 -0.65 12.22 17.68
C SER A 52 -1.38 11.75 18.96
N GLY A 53 -1.14 10.51 19.39
CA GLY A 53 -1.75 9.97 20.62
C GLY A 53 -3.18 9.46 20.46
N GLN A 54 -3.65 9.30 19.22
CA GLN A 54 -5.00 8.78 18.97
C GLN A 54 -5.01 7.25 19.10
N ASP A 55 -6.14 6.72 19.59
CA ASP A 55 -6.44 5.30 19.55
C ASP A 55 -6.85 4.92 18.13
N VAL A 56 -6.01 4.16 17.44
CA VAL A 56 -6.20 3.78 16.03
C VAL A 56 -5.98 2.29 15.82
N VAL A 57 -6.87 1.69 15.05
CA VAL A 57 -6.75 0.31 14.56
C VAL A 57 -6.62 0.32 13.04
N LEU A 58 -5.59 -0.33 12.54
CA LEU A 58 -5.42 -0.59 11.10
C LEU A 58 -5.92 -2.00 10.78
N ILE A 59 -6.85 -2.09 9.85
CA ILE A 59 -7.39 -3.37 9.35
C ILE A 59 -6.87 -3.57 7.94
N GLU A 60 -6.17 -4.69 7.71
CA GLU A 60 -5.68 -5.11 6.41
C GLU A 60 -6.12 -6.54 6.12
N ARG A 61 -6.61 -6.79 4.92
CA ARG A 61 -7.16 -8.09 4.52
C ARG A 61 -6.08 -9.15 4.35
N GLU A 62 -4.93 -8.78 3.82
CA GLU A 62 -3.82 -9.70 3.51
C GLU A 62 -2.64 -9.45 4.46
N HIS A 63 -1.78 -8.54 4.08
CA HIS A 63 -0.68 -8.02 4.88
C HIS A 63 -0.35 -6.59 4.43
N PRO A 64 0.29 -5.76 5.27
CA PRO A 64 0.67 -4.41 4.86
C PRO A 64 1.45 -4.39 3.56
N ALA A 65 1.15 -3.42 2.70
CA ALA A 65 1.74 -3.25 1.37
C ALA A 65 1.47 -4.39 0.37
N HIS A 66 0.53 -5.30 0.62
CA HIS A 66 0.21 -6.42 -0.29
C HIS A 66 -0.22 -5.96 -1.69
N GLY A 67 -0.95 -4.87 -1.78
CA GLY A 67 -1.46 -4.30 -3.03
C GLY A 67 -0.42 -3.53 -3.85
N ALA A 68 -0.85 -2.49 -4.52
CA ALA A 68 -0.02 -1.67 -5.40
C ALA A 68 1.24 -1.10 -4.72
N THR A 69 1.17 -0.80 -3.43
CA THR A 69 2.31 -0.28 -2.66
C THR A 69 3.51 -1.22 -2.67
N GLY A 70 3.31 -2.53 -2.57
CA GLY A 70 4.39 -3.51 -2.59
C GLY A 70 4.66 -4.13 -3.97
N ARG A 71 4.04 -3.60 -5.02
CA ARG A 71 4.15 -4.13 -6.39
C ARG A 71 4.65 -3.12 -7.42
N ASN A 72 4.92 -1.90 -6.99
CA ASN A 72 5.44 -0.84 -7.86
C ASN A 72 6.97 -0.89 -7.97
N GLY A 73 7.52 -0.12 -8.91
CA GLY A 73 8.97 -0.04 -9.15
C GLY A 73 9.73 0.85 -8.16
N GLY A 74 9.09 1.41 -7.13
CA GLY A 74 9.72 2.25 -6.11
C GLY A 74 10.11 3.64 -6.58
N PHE A 75 9.56 4.12 -7.69
CA PHE A 75 9.84 5.48 -8.17
C PHE A 75 9.11 6.53 -7.31
N ILE A 76 9.85 7.56 -6.92
CA ILE A 76 9.32 8.75 -6.27
C ILE A 76 9.29 9.86 -7.32
N GLY A 77 8.09 10.26 -7.73
CA GLY A 77 7.88 11.32 -8.71
C GLY A 77 7.13 12.49 -8.12
N VAL A 78 7.44 13.68 -8.57
CA VAL A 78 6.71 14.91 -8.21
C VAL A 78 5.76 15.25 -9.35
N GLY A 79 4.48 14.91 -9.16
CA GLY A 79 3.44 15.18 -10.14
C GLY A 79 3.25 14.09 -11.20
N PRO A 80 2.43 14.34 -12.22
CA PRO A 80 2.14 13.38 -13.29
C PRO A 80 3.35 13.12 -14.18
N ALA A 81 3.40 11.94 -14.80
CA ALA A 81 4.50 11.53 -15.68
C ALA A 81 4.74 12.49 -16.87
N GLU A 82 3.69 13.13 -17.37
CA GLU A 82 3.75 14.13 -18.44
C GLU A 82 4.15 15.54 -17.96
N GLY A 83 4.33 15.72 -16.65
CA GLY A 83 4.53 17.02 -16.03
C GLY A 83 3.24 17.87 -15.95
N TYR A 84 3.25 18.89 -15.09
CA TYR A 84 2.06 19.74 -14.87
C TYR A 84 1.66 20.53 -16.10
N ALA A 85 2.63 21.05 -16.87
CA ALA A 85 2.33 21.82 -18.08
C ALA A 85 1.62 20.98 -19.14
N GLY A 86 2.06 19.74 -19.36
CA GLY A 86 1.41 18.80 -20.27
C GLY A 86 0.02 18.41 -19.80
N ALA A 87 -0.13 18.14 -18.50
CA ALA A 87 -1.43 17.81 -17.92
C ALA A 87 -2.44 18.97 -18.07
N ILE A 88 -2.03 20.20 -17.80
CA ILE A 88 -2.86 21.40 -17.98
C ILE A 88 -3.25 21.57 -19.45
N ALA A 89 -2.32 21.41 -20.39
CA ALA A 89 -2.61 21.53 -21.81
C ALA A 89 -3.64 20.51 -22.31
N ARG A 90 -3.65 19.30 -21.71
CA ARG A 90 -4.56 18.20 -22.09
C ARG A 90 -5.93 18.28 -21.39
N LEU A 91 -5.96 18.71 -20.15
CA LEU A 91 -7.17 18.68 -19.31
C LEU A 91 -7.88 20.05 -19.22
N GLY A 92 -7.20 21.11 -19.56
CA GLY A 92 -7.70 22.48 -19.46
C GLY A 92 -7.47 23.12 -18.12
#